data_55fb918d37b9fe06dbbfa20b2216c075
#
_entry.id   55fb918d37b9fe06dbbfa20b2216c075
#
_cell.length_a   1.000
_cell.length_b   1.000
_cell.length_c   1.000
_cell.angle_alpha   90.00
_cell.angle_beta   90.00
_cell.angle_gamma   90.00
#
_symmetry.space_group_name_H-M   'P 1'
#
loop_
_entity.id
_entity.type
_entity.pdbx_description
1 polymer ?
#
loop_
_entity_poly.entity_id
_entity_poly.type
_entity_poly.pdbx_seq_one_letter_code
_entity_poly.pdbx_strand_id
1 'polypeptide(L)'
;MRRLLDINTLIALCDPNHVHHERVSTWFEDIARRAWASCPITENGFIRILSNPGYPGLSGSVSVTVQLLQELRRHKGHEFWPDDYSIVAGSVNLSDGARSKNVTDLYLLGLAARKKSKLVTLDARIPAHLVSGGREAYEVVSSL
;
A
#
# COMPACT_ATOMS: atom_id res chain seq x y z
N MET A 1 1.27 -16.00 -2.88
CA MET A 1 1.86 -14.94 -2.03
C MET A 1 0.93 -13.75 -1.98
N ARG A 2 0.46 -13.39 -0.80
CA ARG A 2 -0.44 -12.24 -0.65
C ARG A 2 0.36 -10.94 -0.69
N ARG A 3 -0.26 -9.87 -1.16
CA ARG A 3 0.40 -8.57 -1.32
C ARG A 3 -0.41 -7.46 -0.66
N LEU A 4 0.22 -6.78 0.30
CA LEU A 4 -0.34 -5.56 0.88
C LEU A 4 -0.08 -4.41 -0.08
N LEU A 5 -1.14 -3.75 -0.54
CA LEU A 5 -0.99 -2.63 -1.46
C LEU A 5 -0.76 -1.34 -0.68
N ASP A 6 0.36 -0.69 -0.97
CA ASP A 6 0.66 0.62 -0.40
C ASP A 6 -0.37 1.66 -0.88
N ILE A 7 -0.48 2.76 -0.17
CA ILE A 7 -1.43 3.83 -0.48
C ILE A 7 -1.27 4.29 -1.93
N ASN A 8 -0.03 4.55 -2.37
CA ASN A 8 0.22 4.99 -3.75
C ASN A 8 -0.24 3.98 -4.80
N THR A 9 -0.12 2.70 -4.50
CA THR A 9 -0.55 1.63 -5.39
C THR A 9 -2.06 1.53 -5.45
N LEU A 10 -2.74 1.64 -4.30
CA LEU A 10 -4.20 1.67 -4.25
C LEU A 10 -4.76 2.86 -5.04
N ILE A 11 -4.16 4.03 -4.88
CA ILE A 11 -4.59 5.24 -5.59
C ILE A 11 -4.44 5.06 -7.10
N ALA A 12 -3.27 4.61 -7.55
CA ALA A 12 -3.02 4.39 -8.97
C ALA A 12 -3.96 3.35 -9.57
N LEU A 13 -4.30 2.33 -8.80
CA LEU A 13 -5.24 1.29 -9.23
C LEU A 13 -6.65 1.85 -9.44
N CYS A 14 -7.10 2.75 -8.58
CA CYS A 14 -8.48 3.25 -8.58
C CYS A 14 -8.69 4.55 -9.34
N ASP A 15 -7.64 5.29 -9.67
CA ASP A 15 -7.74 6.57 -10.40
C ASP A 15 -7.33 6.37 -11.86
N PRO A 16 -8.29 6.34 -12.80
CA PRO A 16 -7.99 6.13 -14.22
C PRO A 16 -7.07 7.20 -14.83
N ASN A 17 -7.00 8.38 -14.22
CA ASN A 17 -6.18 9.48 -14.72
C ASN A 17 -4.78 9.52 -14.10
N HIS A 18 -4.49 8.60 -13.18
CA HIS A 18 -3.17 8.53 -12.56
C HIS A 18 -2.12 8.11 -13.58
N VAL A 19 -0.94 8.72 -13.53
CA VAL A 19 0.14 8.46 -14.50
C VAL A 19 0.55 6.98 -14.52
N HIS A 20 0.41 6.28 -13.41
CA HIS A 20 0.77 4.85 -13.30
C HIS A 20 -0.44 3.92 -13.32
N HIS A 21 -1.63 4.43 -13.65
CA HIS A 21 -2.85 3.62 -13.60
C HIS A 21 -2.76 2.37 -14.47
N GLU A 22 -2.37 2.53 -15.73
CA GLU A 22 -2.31 1.40 -16.66
C GLU A 22 -1.36 0.32 -16.18
N ARG A 23 -0.16 0.72 -15.75
CA ARG A 23 0.85 -0.20 -15.23
C ARG A 23 0.35 -0.97 -14.01
N VAL A 24 -0.23 -0.26 -13.05
CA VAL A 24 -0.73 -0.88 -11.81
C VAL A 24 -1.94 -1.77 -12.09
N SER A 25 -2.86 -1.33 -12.96
CA SER A 25 -4.03 -2.13 -13.31
C SER A 25 -3.65 -3.45 -13.98
N THR A 26 -2.72 -3.42 -14.93
CA THR A 26 -2.24 -4.62 -15.59
C THR A 26 -1.57 -5.57 -14.59
N TRP A 27 -0.69 -5.02 -13.76
CA TRP A 27 -0.03 -5.79 -12.71
C TRP A 27 -1.04 -6.43 -11.75
N PHE A 28 -2.05 -5.67 -11.33
CA PHE A 28 -3.06 -6.16 -10.39
C PHE A 28 -3.84 -7.32 -11.00
N GLU A 29 -4.34 -7.17 -12.22
CA GLU A 29 -5.12 -8.20 -12.88
C GLU A 29 -4.30 -9.48 -13.11
N ASP A 30 -3.04 -9.34 -13.49
CA ASP A 30 -2.20 -10.48 -13.83
C ASP A 30 -1.61 -11.19 -12.61
N ILE A 31 -1.32 -10.46 -11.54
CA ILE A 31 -0.50 -10.97 -10.45
C ILE A 31 -1.23 -10.93 -9.09
N ALA A 32 -1.80 -9.77 -8.72
CA ALA A 32 -2.21 -9.54 -7.34
C ALA A 32 -3.67 -9.84 -7.04
N ARG A 33 -4.53 -9.79 -8.03
CA ARG A 33 -5.99 -9.85 -7.86
C ARG A 33 -6.48 -11.00 -6.97
N ARG A 34 -5.81 -12.14 -7.02
CA ARG A 34 -6.26 -13.35 -6.31
C ARG A 34 -5.82 -13.40 -4.86
N ALA A 35 -4.86 -12.56 -4.46
CA ALA A 35 -4.33 -12.58 -3.09
C ALA A 35 -3.69 -11.23 -2.78
N TRP A 36 -4.50 -10.31 -2.25
CA TRP A 36 -4.03 -8.99 -1.86
C TRP A 36 -4.66 -8.58 -0.54
N ALA A 37 -4.12 -7.55 0.06
CA ALA A 37 -4.55 -7.08 1.37
C ALA A 37 -4.58 -5.56 1.44
N SER A 38 -5.38 -5.07 2.36
CA SER A 38 -5.35 -3.71 2.85
C SER A 38 -5.34 -3.73 4.38
N CYS A 39 -4.99 -2.61 4.99
CA CYS A 39 -4.98 -2.46 6.44
C CYS A 39 -5.53 -1.08 6.81
N PRO A 40 -5.78 -0.78 8.10
CA PRO A 40 -6.33 0.52 8.49
C PRO A 40 -5.52 1.71 7.96
N ILE A 41 -4.20 1.65 8.00
CA ILE A 41 -3.36 2.76 7.52
C ILE A 41 -3.53 2.96 6.02
N THR A 42 -3.51 1.90 5.22
CA THR A 42 -3.61 2.04 3.76
C THR A 42 -5.01 2.48 3.35
N GLU A 43 -6.04 1.98 4.02
CA GLU A 43 -7.42 2.39 3.75
C GLU A 43 -7.67 3.84 4.14
N ASN A 44 -7.23 4.24 5.32
CA ASN A 44 -7.38 5.63 5.77
C ASN A 44 -6.61 6.60 4.88
N GLY A 45 -5.39 6.25 4.50
CA GLY A 45 -4.57 7.06 3.61
C GLY A 45 -5.18 7.21 2.23
N PHE A 46 -5.72 6.12 1.68
CA PHE A 46 -6.42 6.14 0.40
C PHE A 46 -7.59 7.13 0.41
N ILE A 47 -8.47 7.03 1.42
CA ILE A 47 -9.64 7.91 1.51
C ILE A 47 -9.20 9.35 1.72
N ARG A 48 -8.27 9.59 2.63
CA ARG A 48 -7.81 10.95 2.97
C ARG A 48 -7.20 11.67 1.76
N ILE A 49 -6.38 10.98 0.99
CA ILE A 49 -5.69 11.58 -0.15
C ILE A 49 -6.65 11.80 -1.32
N LEU A 50 -7.41 10.79 -1.70
CA LEU A 50 -8.31 10.91 -2.86
C LEU A 50 -9.49 11.85 -2.61
N SER A 51 -9.95 11.97 -1.36
CA SER A 51 -11.05 12.89 -1.03
C SER A 51 -10.59 14.32 -0.79
N ASN A 52 -9.28 14.57 -0.78
CA ASN A 52 -8.75 15.92 -0.59
C ASN A 52 -9.16 16.78 -1.79
N PRO A 53 -9.76 17.98 -1.56
CA PRO A 53 -10.13 18.88 -2.65
C PRO A 53 -8.96 19.27 -3.56
N GLY A 54 -7.74 19.23 -3.03
CA GLY A 54 -6.53 19.50 -3.82
C GLY A 54 -6.09 18.35 -4.73
N TYR A 55 -6.70 17.18 -4.62
CA TYR A 55 -6.35 16.05 -5.48
C TYR A 55 -6.90 16.28 -6.89
N PRO A 56 -6.05 16.26 -7.93
CA PRO A 56 -6.50 16.60 -9.28
C PRO A 56 -7.38 15.52 -9.88
N GLY A 57 -8.47 15.93 -10.51
CA GLY A 57 -9.29 15.08 -11.37
C GLY A 57 -10.39 14.28 -10.69
N LEU A 58 -10.42 14.20 -9.38
CA LEU A 58 -11.52 13.55 -8.65
C LEU A 58 -12.37 14.61 -7.94
N SER A 59 -13.59 14.21 -7.56
CA SER A 59 -14.58 15.13 -7.01
C SER A 59 -14.26 15.69 -5.62
N GLY A 60 -13.24 15.13 -4.94
CA GLY A 60 -12.94 15.49 -3.57
C GLY A 60 -13.96 14.99 -2.54
N SER A 61 -14.83 14.06 -2.92
CA SER A 61 -15.88 13.54 -2.06
C SER A 61 -15.41 12.33 -1.26
N VAL A 62 -15.54 12.39 0.05
CA VAL A 62 -15.27 11.23 0.92
C VAL A 62 -16.20 10.07 0.54
N SER A 63 -17.48 10.36 0.29
CA SER A 63 -18.47 9.35 -0.08
C SER A 63 -18.07 8.58 -1.34
N VAL A 64 -17.64 9.28 -2.38
CA VAL A 64 -17.22 8.65 -3.64
C VAL A 64 -15.98 7.79 -3.41
N THR A 65 -15.02 8.31 -2.65
CA THR A 65 -13.78 7.57 -2.37
C THR A 65 -14.04 6.29 -1.56
N VAL A 66 -14.95 6.37 -0.58
CA VAL A 66 -15.36 5.19 0.19
C VAL A 66 -15.97 4.13 -0.72
N GLN A 67 -16.83 4.55 -1.66
CA GLN A 67 -17.46 3.61 -2.61
C GLN A 67 -16.41 2.93 -3.49
N LEU A 68 -15.40 3.66 -3.95
CA LEU A 68 -14.31 3.08 -4.74
C LEU A 68 -13.59 1.99 -3.96
N LEU A 69 -13.27 2.26 -2.70
CA LEU A 69 -12.59 1.28 -1.86
C LEU A 69 -13.48 0.07 -1.57
N GLN A 70 -14.75 0.29 -1.28
CA GLN A 70 -15.71 -0.79 -1.05
C GLN A 70 -15.84 -1.70 -2.28
N GLU A 71 -15.88 -1.12 -3.47
CA GLU A 71 -15.90 -1.87 -4.73
C GLU A 71 -14.63 -2.73 -4.87
N LEU A 72 -13.47 -2.13 -4.64
CA LEU A 72 -12.21 -2.85 -4.75
C LEU A 72 -12.14 -4.03 -3.77
N ARG A 73 -12.62 -3.83 -2.53
CA ARG A 73 -12.61 -4.88 -1.50
C ARG A 73 -13.55 -6.04 -1.80
N ARG A 74 -14.45 -5.91 -2.78
CA ARG A 74 -15.33 -7.02 -3.18
C ARG A 74 -14.64 -8.10 -3.97
N HIS A 75 -13.44 -7.85 -4.46
CA HIS A 75 -12.63 -8.90 -5.11
C HIS A 75 -12.37 -10.03 -4.12
N LYS A 76 -12.61 -11.27 -4.53
CA LYS A 76 -12.48 -12.46 -3.67
C LYS A 76 -11.08 -12.63 -3.09
N GLY A 77 -10.06 -12.09 -3.75
CA GLY A 77 -8.68 -12.16 -3.28
C GLY A 77 -8.33 -11.19 -2.16
N HIS A 78 -9.23 -10.31 -1.76
CA HIS A 78 -8.97 -9.32 -0.72
C HIS A 78 -8.99 -9.94 0.68
N GLU A 79 -8.05 -9.51 1.51
CA GLU A 79 -8.03 -9.80 2.95
C GLU A 79 -7.72 -8.50 3.70
N PHE A 80 -8.47 -8.23 4.75
CA PHE A 80 -8.20 -7.08 5.60
C PHE A 80 -7.25 -7.51 6.73
N TRP A 81 -6.14 -6.77 6.91
CA TRP A 81 -5.18 -7.02 7.98
C TRP A 81 -5.33 -5.95 9.07
N PRO A 82 -5.46 -6.35 10.34
CA PRO A 82 -5.40 -5.36 11.42
C PRO A 82 -3.98 -4.83 11.58
N ASP A 83 -3.84 -3.61 12.12
CA ASP A 83 -2.56 -3.04 12.54
C ASP A 83 -2.23 -3.63 13.92
N ASP A 84 -1.68 -4.83 13.95
CA ASP A 84 -1.57 -5.64 15.15
C ASP A 84 -0.15 -5.79 15.69
N TYR A 85 0.77 -4.91 15.30
CA TYR A 85 2.10 -4.88 15.90
C TYR A 85 2.56 -3.44 16.14
N SER A 86 3.52 -3.29 17.04
CA SER A 86 4.11 -1.98 17.34
C SER A 86 5.40 -1.78 16.57
N ILE A 87 5.53 -0.63 15.92
CA ILE A 87 6.74 -0.28 15.17
C ILE A 87 7.99 -0.17 16.09
N VAL A 88 7.78 0.02 17.39
CA VAL A 88 8.87 0.11 18.36
C VAL A 88 9.18 -1.21 19.04
N ALA A 89 8.57 -2.31 18.60
CA ALA A 89 8.75 -3.62 19.22
C ALA A 89 10.01 -4.39 18.77
N GLY A 90 10.88 -3.78 17.95
CA GLY A 90 12.20 -4.30 17.63
C GLY A 90 12.41 -4.87 16.24
N SER A 91 11.34 -5.07 15.46
CA SER A 91 11.46 -5.58 14.08
C SER A 91 11.83 -4.51 13.05
N VAL A 92 11.73 -3.23 13.43
CA VAL A 92 12.11 -2.09 12.59
C VAL A 92 13.19 -1.30 13.30
N ASN A 93 14.33 -1.11 12.62
CA ASN A 93 15.43 -0.30 13.16
C ASN A 93 15.14 1.18 12.87
N LEU A 94 14.63 1.89 13.87
CA LEU A 94 14.33 3.31 13.76
C LEU A 94 15.49 4.21 14.18
N SER A 95 16.62 3.62 14.62
CA SER A 95 17.75 4.39 15.15
C SER A 95 18.75 4.79 14.08
N ASP A 96 18.96 3.96 13.06
CA ASP A 96 20.06 4.13 12.11
C ASP A 96 19.53 4.44 10.71
N GLY A 97 19.49 5.73 10.37
CA GLY A 97 19.15 6.16 9.02
C GLY A 97 17.66 6.25 8.72
N ALA A 98 16.80 5.93 9.68
CA ALA A 98 15.36 6.12 9.49
C ALA A 98 15.03 7.60 9.53
N ARG A 99 14.20 8.04 8.58
CA ARG A 99 13.75 9.43 8.47
C ARG A 99 12.25 9.49 8.69
N SER A 100 11.76 10.65 9.17
CA SER A 100 10.32 10.80 9.45
C SER A 100 9.45 10.46 8.25
N LYS A 101 9.89 10.80 7.05
CA LYS A 101 9.15 10.50 5.80
C LYS A 101 9.04 9.00 5.49
N ASN A 102 9.88 8.17 6.13
CA ASN A 102 9.88 6.73 5.88
C ASN A 102 9.06 5.95 6.91
N VAL A 103 8.58 6.56 7.97
CA VAL A 103 8.03 5.83 9.13
C VAL A 103 6.84 4.96 8.73
N THR A 104 5.89 5.52 8.00
CA THR A 104 4.71 4.75 7.56
C THR A 104 5.11 3.59 6.64
N ASP A 105 6.00 3.85 5.69
CA ASP A 105 6.49 2.81 4.77
C ASP A 105 7.18 1.67 5.51
N LEU A 106 8.00 2.02 6.51
CA LEU A 106 8.69 1.01 7.33
C LEU A 106 7.70 0.20 8.16
N TYR A 107 6.65 0.84 8.69
CA TYR A 107 5.59 0.12 9.40
C TYR A 107 4.89 -0.88 8.49
N LEU A 108 4.46 -0.43 7.31
CA LEU A 108 3.76 -1.29 6.35
C LEU A 108 4.63 -2.45 5.87
N LEU A 109 5.91 -2.17 5.63
CA LEU A 109 6.86 -3.21 5.24
C LEU A 109 7.03 -4.23 6.37
N GLY A 110 7.14 -3.76 7.61
CA GLY A 110 7.21 -4.63 8.78
C GLY A 110 5.95 -5.48 8.95
N LEU A 111 4.78 -4.91 8.71
CA LEU A 111 3.52 -5.66 8.76
C LEU A 111 3.52 -6.78 7.72
N ALA A 112 3.89 -6.48 6.48
CA ALA A 112 3.96 -7.46 5.41
C ALA A 112 4.97 -8.57 5.73
N ALA A 113 6.15 -8.21 6.26
CA ALA A 113 7.18 -9.18 6.64
C ALA A 113 6.69 -10.12 7.74
N ARG A 114 6.00 -9.60 8.74
CA ARG A 114 5.39 -10.40 9.81
C ARG A 114 4.37 -11.40 9.28
N LYS A 115 3.66 -11.05 8.23
CA LYS A 115 2.66 -11.89 7.57
C LYS A 115 3.29 -12.81 6.51
N LYS A 116 4.61 -12.81 6.39
CA LYS A 116 5.34 -13.56 5.35
C LYS A 116 4.79 -13.28 3.96
N SER A 117 4.48 -12.03 3.72
CA SER A 117 3.86 -11.51 2.50
C SER A 117 4.72 -10.38 1.94
N LYS A 118 4.18 -9.62 1.00
CA LYS A 118 4.92 -8.52 0.40
C LYS A 118 4.16 -7.21 0.56
N LEU A 119 4.89 -6.12 0.78
CA LEU A 119 4.39 -4.77 0.56
C LEU A 119 4.68 -4.41 -0.89
N VAL A 120 3.64 -4.05 -1.64
CA VAL A 120 3.79 -3.61 -3.03
C VAL A 120 3.57 -2.11 -3.11
N THR A 121 4.52 -1.42 -3.69
CA THR A 121 4.57 0.04 -3.73
C THR A 121 5.08 0.52 -5.08
N LEU A 122 4.82 1.79 -5.38
CA LEU A 122 5.44 2.48 -6.51
C LEU A 122 6.76 3.15 -6.13
N ASP A 123 7.09 3.20 -4.84
CA ASP A 123 8.31 3.87 -4.35
C ASP A 123 9.48 2.89 -4.28
N ALA A 124 10.49 3.13 -5.13
CA ALA A 124 11.69 2.32 -5.19
C ALA A 124 12.75 2.69 -4.15
N ARG A 125 12.46 3.64 -3.24
CA ARG A 125 13.45 4.20 -2.33
C ARG A 125 13.20 3.92 -0.86
N ILE A 126 12.33 2.97 -0.54
CA ILE A 126 12.08 2.57 0.85
C ILE A 126 13.34 1.85 1.38
N PRO A 127 13.87 2.27 2.55
CA PRO A 127 15.05 1.63 3.11
C PRO A 127 14.71 0.29 3.77
N ALA A 128 14.46 -0.71 2.93
CA ALA A 128 13.98 -2.04 3.35
C ALA A 128 14.94 -2.76 4.30
N HIS A 129 16.23 -2.43 4.25
CA HIS A 129 17.23 -3.03 5.13
C HIS A 129 16.98 -2.71 6.62
N LEU A 130 16.21 -1.67 6.91
CA LEU A 130 15.88 -1.31 8.29
C LEU A 130 14.80 -2.20 8.90
N VAL A 131 14.17 -3.06 8.11
CA VAL A 131 13.10 -3.95 8.57
C VAL A 131 13.57 -5.39 8.53
N SER A 132 13.35 -6.14 9.63
CA SER A 132 13.64 -7.58 9.67
C SER A 132 12.80 -8.29 8.61
N GLY A 133 13.47 -8.99 7.67
CA GLY A 133 12.80 -9.61 6.53
C GLY A 133 12.31 -8.64 5.48
N GLY A 134 12.70 -7.36 5.59
CA GLY A 134 12.14 -6.31 4.74
C GLY A 134 12.52 -6.43 3.27
N ARG A 135 13.75 -6.84 2.97
CA ARG A 135 14.16 -6.96 1.57
C ARG A 135 13.34 -7.99 0.81
N GLU A 136 13.05 -9.12 1.43
CA GLU A 136 12.22 -10.17 0.85
C GLU A 136 10.75 -9.74 0.73
N ALA A 137 10.29 -8.90 1.65
CA ALA A 137 8.91 -8.42 1.69
C ALA A 137 8.67 -7.20 0.80
N TYR A 138 9.69 -6.61 0.22
CA TYR A 138 9.61 -5.37 -0.54
C TYR A 138 9.49 -5.66 -2.04
N GLU A 139 8.40 -5.17 -2.64
CA GLU A 139 8.17 -5.34 -4.08
C GLU A 139 7.74 -4.00 -4.67
N VAL A 140 8.39 -3.59 -5.75
CA VAL A 140 8.00 -2.40 -6.51
C VAL A 140 7.25 -2.87 -7.76
N VAL A 141 6.13 -2.21 -8.10
CA VAL A 141 5.38 -2.54 -9.31
C VAL A 141 6.29 -2.35 -10.51
N SER A 142 6.50 -3.42 -11.26
CA SER A 142 7.42 -3.40 -12.40
C SER A 142 6.91 -2.51 -13.54
N SER A 143 7.85 -1.94 -14.27
CA SER A 143 7.55 -1.20 -15.50
C SER A 143 7.02 -2.14 -16.57
N LEU A 144 6.06 -1.66 -17.34
CA LEU A 144 5.56 -2.38 -18.51
C LEU A 144 6.62 -2.38 -19.62
#